data_1a43326e12aa5e1dba97713b2e5ff95f
#
_entry.id   1a43326e12aa5e1dba97713b2e5ff95f
#
_cell.length_a   1.000
_cell.length_b   1.000
_cell.length_c   1.000
_cell.angle_alpha   90.00
_cell.angle_beta   90.00
_cell.angle_gamma   90.00
#
_symmetry.space_group_name_H-M   'P 1'
#
loop_
_entity.id
_entity.type
_entity.pdbx_description
1 polymer ?
#
loop_
_entity_poly.entity_id
_entity_poly.type
_entity_poly.pdbx_seq_one_letter_code
_entity_poly.pdbx_strand_id
1 'polypeptide(L)'
;DIKLFDRGFDFYAPQTFEDENGRRILIGWMGIPDADYTNPTEEAGWQHALTIPRELSVRDGKLIQEPIEELKQLRSEDKAVCTFCYGQTIIMQNAIYEAVVDFKRCREMVMTLREGITLSYKDNILTLNLGVYGSGRSTRKVRLEKLEHLQIFADTSSLEIFVNHGEEVLQQESTIIMEDY
;
A
#
# COMPACT_ATOMS: atom_id res chain seq x y z
N ASP A 1 9.68 22.39 -0.81
CA ASP A 1 8.65 21.72 -0.01
C ASP A 1 9.19 20.37 0.46
N ILE A 2 8.91 20.01 1.72
CA ILE A 2 9.28 18.71 2.25
C ILE A 2 8.27 17.69 1.69
N LYS A 3 8.77 16.70 0.94
CA LYS A 3 7.96 15.56 0.49
C LYS A 3 8.07 14.45 1.54
N LEU A 4 6.93 13.93 2.00
CA LEU A 4 6.91 12.74 2.86
C LEU A 4 7.42 11.55 2.06
N PHE A 5 8.22 10.71 2.70
CA PHE A 5 8.78 9.52 2.10
C PHE A 5 7.72 8.44 1.86
N ASP A 6 6.78 8.30 2.78
CA ASP A 6 5.59 7.47 2.68
C ASP A 6 4.35 8.31 3.06
N ARG A 7 3.23 8.06 2.40
CA ARG A 7 1.97 8.80 2.59
C ARG A 7 0.99 8.08 3.53
N GLY A 8 1.32 6.88 3.95
CA GLY A 8 0.54 6.11 4.90
C GLY A 8 0.65 6.63 6.34
N PHE A 9 0.23 5.81 7.29
CA PHE A 9 0.26 6.19 8.70
C PHE A 9 1.43 5.59 9.47
N ASP A 10 1.92 4.42 9.10
CA ASP A 10 2.73 3.56 9.96
C ASP A 10 4.16 3.33 9.45
N PHE A 11 4.73 4.28 8.74
CA PHE A 11 6.08 4.17 8.21
C PHE A 11 7.09 4.93 9.08
N TYR A 12 8.03 4.19 9.69
CA TYR A 12 9.03 4.77 10.58
C TYR A 12 10.41 4.14 10.41
N ALA A 13 11.45 4.85 10.84
CA ALA A 13 12.85 4.42 10.91
C ALA A 13 13.36 3.65 9.67
N PRO A 14 13.16 4.15 8.43
CA PRO A 14 13.65 3.46 7.24
C PRO A 14 15.17 3.31 7.26
N GLN A 15 15.63 2.13 6.82
CA GLN A 15 17.03 1.84 6.61
C GLN A 15 17.26 1.50 5.13
N THR A 16 18.43 1.86 4.61
CA THR A 16 18.78 1.51 3.24
C THR A 16 20.16 0.85 3.17
N PHE A 17 20.32 -0.07 2.23
CA PHE A 17 21.60 -0.68 1.91
C PHE A 17 21.74 -0.81 0.39
N GLU A 18 22.96 -0.99 -0.07
CA GLU A 18 23.26 -1.33 -1.44
C GLU A 18 23.45 -2.84 -1.55
N ASP A 19 22.75 -3.46 -2.50
CA ASP A 19 22.90 -4.87 -2.76
C ASP A 19 24.11 -5.15 -3.69
N GLU A 20 24.40 -6.42 -3.95
CA GLU A 20 25.51 -6.85 -4.80
C GLU A 20 25.37 -6.40 -6.26
N ASN A 21 24.18 -6.01 -6.70
CA ASN A 21 23.90 -5.50 -8.04
C ASN A 21 23.92 -3.96 -8.11
N GLY A 22 24.28 -3.29 -7.01
CA GLY A 22 24.33 -1.82 -6.93
C GLY A 22 22.96 -1.15 -6.79
N ARG A 23 21.89 -1.91 -6.50
CA ARG A 23 20.58 -1.36 -6.22
C ARG A 23 20.53 -0.82 -4.80
N ARG A 24 19.87 0.32 -4.60
CA ARG A 24 19.58 0.86 -3.26
C ARG A 24 18.25 0.30 -2.76
N ILE A 25 18.33 -0.58 -1.78
CA ILE A 25 17.16 -1.24 -1.20
C ILE A 25 16.79 -0.56 0.12
N LEU A 26 15.50 -0.32 0.31
CA LEU A 26 14.93 0.26 1.51
C LEU A 26 14.01 -0.75 2.20
N ILE A 27 14.10 -0.79 3.53
CA ILE A 27 13.13 -1.45 4.41
C ILE A 27 12.79 -0.47 5.52
N GLY A 28 11.51 -0.28 5.79
CA GLY A 28 11.01 0.53 6.89
C GLY A 28 10.35 -0.32 7.97
N TRP A 29 10.22 0.25 9.16
CA TRP A 29 9.38 -0.33 10.20
C TRP A 29 7.93 0.12 9.98
N MET A 30 7.04 -0.85 9.92
CA MET A 30 5.60 -0.67 9.86
C MET A 30 5.09 -0.57 11.29
N GLY A 31 5.07 0.65 11.82
CA GLY A 31 4.68 0.94 13.18
C GLY A 31 4.98 2.39 13.54
N ILE A 32 4.43 2.87 14.65
CA ILE A 32 4.68 4.20 15.20
C ILE A 32 5.13 4.03 16.65
N PRO A 33 6.30 4.60 17.03
CA PRO A 33 6.70 4.60 18.43
C PRO A 33 5.68 5.39 19.26
N ASP A 34 5.44 4.95 20.48
CA ASP A 34 4.55 5.58 21.45
C ASP A 34 3.09 5.76 20.94
N ALA A 35 2.63 4.84 20.07
CA ALA A 35 1.24 4.82 19.63
C ALA A 35 0.31 4.58 20.83
N ASP A 36 -0.80 5.31 20.85
CA ASP A 36 -1.85 5.20 21.88
C ASP A 36 -2.93 4.15 21.54
N TYR A 37 -2.59 3.21 20.65
CA TYR A 37 -3.45 2.11 20.23
C TYR A 37 -2.63 0.82 20.18
N THR A 38 -3.34 -0.30 20.24
CA THR A 38 -2.79 -1.63 20.05
C THR A 38 -3.35 -2.27 18.79
N ASN A 39 -2.63 -3.26 18.27
CA ASN A 39 -3.08 -4.06 17.13
C ASN A 39 -3.68 -5.38 17.60
N PRO A 40 -4.68 -5.93 16.91
CA PRO A 40 -5.24 -7.24 17.24
C PRO A 40 -4.21 -8.38 17.28
N THR A 41 -3.07 -8.22 16.61
CA THR A 41 -1.96 -9.19 16.61
C THR A 41 -1.27 -9.35 17.98
N GLU A 42 -1.48 -8.43 18.93
CA GLU A 42 -0.97 -8.57 20.29
C GLU A 42 -1.52 -9.82 21.00
N GLU A 43 -2.77 -10.20 20.71
CA GLU A 43 -3.37 -11.42 21.23
C GLU A 43 -2.63 -12.68 20.73
N ALA A 44 -2.03 -12.59 19.55
CA ALA A 44 -1.17 -13.62 18.98
C ALA A 44 0.30 -13.52 19.40
N GLY A 45 0.64 -12.58 20.29
CA GLY A 45 1.98 -12.40 20.87
C GLY A 45 2.95 -11.65 20.00
N TRP A 46 2.50 -10.88 19.00
CA TRP A 46 3.37 -10.03 18.17
C TRP A 46 2.67 -8.72 17.78
N GLN A 47 3.48 -7.73 17.45
CA GLN A 47 3.02 -6.44 16.98
C GLN A 47 4.03 -5.85 15.99
N HIS A 48 3.51 -5.09 15.02
CA HIS A 48 4.27 -4.45 13.96
C HIS A 48 4.90 -5.44 12.96
N ALA A 49 5.43 -4.88 11.89
CA ALA A 49 6.11 -5.63 10.84
C ALA A 49 7.18 -4.77 10.18
N LEU A 50 7.95 -5.33 9.28
CA LEU A 50 8.75 -4.58 8.33
C LEU A 50 7.95 -4.40 7.04
N THR A 51 8.19 -3.30 6.33
CA THR A 51 7.66 -3.13 4.97
C THR A 51 8.25 -4.18 4.04
N ILE A 52 7.59 -4.45 2.91
CA ILE A 52 8.27 -5.16 1.83
C ILE A 52 9.50 -4.37 1.40
N PRO A 53 10.57 -5.05 0.92
CA PRO A 53 11.74 -4.37 0.39
C PRO A 53 11.40 -3.54 -0.85
N ARG A 54 11.89 -2.30 -0.89
CA ARG A 54 11.65 -1.35 -1.99
C ARG A 54 12.98 -0.97 -2.63
N GLU A 55 13.07 -1.06 -3.94
CA GLU A 55 14.16 -0.49 -4.70
C GLU A 55 13.97 1.01 -4.86
N LEU A 56 15.00 1.79 -4.54
CA LEU A 56 15.02 3.25 -4.68
C LEU A 56 15.72 3.65 -5.96
N SER A 57 15.08 4.48 -6.74
CA SER A 57 15.67 5.10 -7.93
C SER A 57 15.27 6.57 -8.06
N VAL A 58 15.88 7.27 -9.00
CA VAL A 58 15.51 8.66 -9.32
C VAL A 58 15.08 8.71 -10.77
N ARG A 59 13.86 9.20 -11.02
CA ARG A 59 13.30 9.39 -12.35
C ARG A 59 12.76 10.81 -12.47
N ASP A 60 13.24 11.57 -13.42
CA ASP A 60 12.84 12.98 -13.67
C ASP A 60 12.94 13.87 -12.41
N GLY A 61 14.00 13.65 -11.60
CA GLY A 61 14.23 14.39 -10.35
C GLY A 61 13.31 13.99 -9.19
N LYS A 62 12.48 12.97 -9.36
CA LYS A 62 11.63 12.41 -8.30
C LYS A 62 12.25 11.14 -7.74
N LEU A 63 12.16 10.95 -6.43
CA LEU A 63 12.46 9.67 -5.79
C LEU A 63 11.33 8.69 -6.13
N ILE A 64 11.72 7.53 -6.61
CA ILE A 64 10.85 6.42 -6.98
C ILE A 64 11.11 5.27 -6.01
N GLN A 65 10.04 4.61 -5.56
CA GLN A 65 10.09 3.46 -4.68
C GLN A 65 9.28 2.34 -5.31
N GLU A 66 9.93 1.32 -5.83
CA GLU A 66 9.25 0.16 -6.43
C GLU A 66 9.47 -1.09 -5.58
N PRO A 67 8.50 -2.00 -5.47
CA PRO A 67 8.76 -3.31 -4.86
C PRO A 67 9.90 -4.01 -5.60
N ILE A 68 10.78 -4.68 -4.87
CA ILE A 68 11.88 -5.41 -5.52
C ILE A 68 11.34 -6.51 -6.44
N GLU A 69 12.06 -6.76 -7.53
CA GLU A 69 11.66 -7.71 -8.57
C GLU A 69 11.50 -9.14 -8.03
N GLU A 70 12.28 -9.50 -7.02
CA GLU A 70 12.29 -10.82 -6.39
C GLU A 70 10.94 -11.22 -5.77
N LEU A 71 10.11 -10.24 -5.37
CA LEU A 71 8.77 -10.51 -4.85
C LEU A 71 7.86 -11.22 -5.87
N LYS A 72 8.14 -11.09 -7.17
CA LYS A 72 7.40 -11.80 -8.21
C LYS A 72 7.54 -13.32 -8.13
N GLN A 73 8.61 -13.81 -7.49
CA GLN A 73 8.82 -15.24 -7.26
C GLN A 73 7.84 -15.84 -6.24
N LEU A 74 7.22 -14.98 -5.41
CA LEU A 74 6.22 -15.37 -4.42
C LEU A 74 4.80 -15.46 -4.99
N ARG A 75 4.61 -15.07 -6.25
CA ARG A 75 3.29 -15.10 -6.91
C ARG A 75 2.83 -16.53 -7.11
N SER A 76 1.59 -16.82 -6.74
CA SER A 76 0.94 -18.08 -7.09
C SER A 76 0.63 -18.14 -8.59
N GLU A 77 0.29 -19.34 -9.08
CA GLU A 77 -0.20 -19.52 -10.46
C GLU A 77 -1.62 -18.99 -10.64
N ASP A 78 -2.36 -18.83 -9.54
CA ASP A 78 -3.74 -18.33 -9.54
C ASP A 78 -3.76 -16.83 -9.86
N LYS A 79 -4.19 -16.54 -11.08
CA LYS A 79 -4.32 -15.17 -11.59
C LYS A 79 -5.74 -14.92 -12.06
N ALA A 80 -6.34 -13.84 -11.60
CA ALA A 80 -7.55 -13.30 -12.17
C ALA A 80 -7.23 -12.04 -12.99
N VAL A 81 -7.65 -12.00 -14.23
CA VAL A 81 -7.56 -10.80 -15.09
C VAL A 81 -8.96 -10.28 -15.32
N CYS A 82 -9.21 -9.06 -14.86
CA CYS A 82 -10.51 -8.42 -14.99
C CYS A 82 -10.37 -7.07 -15.70
N THR A 83 -11.36 -6.71 -16.51
CA THR A 83 -11.46 -5.38 -17.10
C THR A 83 -12.63 -4.65 -16.45
N PHE A 84 -12.34 -3.47 -15.91
CA PHE A 84 -13.33 -2.62 -15.26
C PHE A 84 -13.72 -1.46 -16.17
N CYS A 85 -15.02 -1.14 -16.20
CA CYS A 85 -15.52 0.04 -16.88
C CYS A 85 -15.63 1.23 -15.92
N TYR A 86 -15.66 2.43 -16.47
CA TYR A 86 -15.87 3.65 -15.68
C TYR A 86 -17.14 3.53 -14.82
N GLY A 87 -17.03 3.92 -13.55
CA GLY A 87 -18.12 3.90 -12.58
C GLY A 87 -18.35 2.54 -11.89
N GLN A 88 -17.58 1.53 -12.19
CA GLN A 88 -17.62 0.27 -11.46
C GLN A 88 -16.77 0.35 -10.17
N THR A 89 -17.29 -0.24 -9.10
CA THR A 89 -16.52 -0.45 -7.88
C THR A 89 -15.76 -1.77 -7.99
N ILE A 90 -14.48 -1.73 -7.68
CA ILE A 90 -13.62 -2.90 -7.62
C ILE A 90 -13.64 -3.40 -6.17
N ILE A 91 -13.95 -4.68 -5.96
CA ILE A 91 -13.96 -5.31 -4.63
C ILE A 91 -12.98 -6.47 -4.63
N MET A 92 -11.99 -6.40 -3.75
CA MET A 92 -11.06 -7.49 -3.51
C MET A 92 -11.71 -8.48 -2.55
N GLN A 93 -11.74 -9.75 -2.92
CA GLN A 93 -12.44 -10.80 -2.18
C GLN A 93 -11.49 -11.57 -1.23
N ASN A 94 -10.20 -11.59 -1.54
CA ASN A 94 -9.21 -12.27 -0.72
C ASN A 94 -8.58 -11.33 0.29
N ALA A 95 -8.18 -11.89 1.43
CA ALA A 95 -7.45 -11.16 2.46
C ALA A 95 -5.99 -10.89 2.07
N ILE A 96 -5.37 -11.87 1.39
CA ILE A 96 -3.97 -11.84 0.96
C ILE A 96 -3.95 -11.83 -0.56
N TYR A 97 -3.35 -10.80 -1.16
CA TYR A 97 -3.25 -10.68 -2.61
C TYR A 97 -2.19 -9.66 -3.03
N GLU A 98 -1.73 -9.81 -4.26
CA GLU A 98 -1.15 -8.72 -5.04
C GLU A 98 -2.15 -8.31 -6.12
N ALA A 99 -2.43 -7.01 -6.22
CA ALA A 99 -3.25 -6.47 -7.30
C ALA A 99 -2.44 -5.45 -8.12
N VAL A 100 -2.44 -5.62 -9.44
CA VAL A 100 -1.85 -4.67 -10.39
C VAL A 100 -2.97 -4.14 -11.26
N VAL A 101 -3.14 -2.82 -11.27
CA VAL A 101 -4.24 -2.14 -11.97
C VAL A 101 -3.69 -1.03 -12.85
N ASP A 102 -3.91 -1.14 -14.15
CA ASP A 102 -3.54 -0.13 -15.14
C ASP A 102 -4.76 0.65 -15.60
N PHE A 103 -4.63 1.96 -15.63
CA PHE A 103 -5.68 2.89 -16.03
C PHE A 103 -5.30 3.62 -17.32
N LYS A 104 -6.11 3.50 -18.36
CA LYS A 104 -5.90 4.28 -19.60
C LYS A 104 -6.24 5.78 -19.42
N ARG A 105 -7.30 6.07 -18.68
CA ARG A 105 -7.77 7.42 -18.34
C ARG A 105 -8.65 7.33 -17.09
N CYS A 106 -8.06 7.43 -15.91
CA CYS A 106 -8.81 7.43 -14.67
C CYS A 106 -9.24 8.85 -14.31
N ARG A 107 -10.54 9.09 -14.19
CA ARG A 107 -11.10 10.34 -13.65
C ARG A 107 -11.65 10.13 -12.25
N GLU A 108 -12.22 8.97 -12.03
CA GLU A 108 -12.82 8.59 -10.77
C GLU A 108 -12.72 7.06 -10.62
N MET A 109 -12.40 6.59 -9.42
CA MET A 109 -12.28 5.18 -9.09
C MET A 109 -12.63 4.98 -7.62
N VAL A 110 -13.29 3.86 -7.32
CA VAL A 110 -13.46 3.37 -5.95
C VAL A 110 -13.08 1.89 -5.94
N MET A 111 -12.23 1.53 -5.01
CA MET A 111 -11.78 0.17 -4.78
C MET A 111 -11.95 -0.16 -3.30
N THR A 112 -12.65 -1.24 -3.00
CA THR A 112 -12.66 -1.83 -1.66
C THR A 112 -11.51 -2.80 -1.56
N LEU A 113 -10.51 -2.46 -0.74
CA LEU A 113 -9.29 -3.26 -0.58
C LEU A 113 -9.53 -4.44 0.36
N ARG A 114 -10.30 -4.20 1.40
CA ARG A 114 -10.83 -5.17 2.36
C ARG A 114 -12.02 -4.56 3.09
N GLU A 115 -12.70 -5.34 3.91
CA GLU A 115 -13.85 -4.83 4.64
C GLU A 115 -13.55 -3.50 5.35
N GLY A 116 -14.39 -2.49 5.11
CA GLY A 116 -14.26 -1.17 5.72
C GLY A 116 -13.09 -0.31 5.22
N ILE A 117 -12.17 -0.84 4.39
CA ILE A 117 -11.03 -0.09 3.88
C ILE A 117 -11.16 0.14 2.37
N THR A 118 -11.16 1.40 1.98
CA THR A 118 -11.35 1.79 0.58
C THR A 118 -10.23 2.70 0.08
N LEU A 119 -9.92 2.55 -1.20
CA LEU A 119 -9.08 3.47 -1.96
C LEU A 119 -9.95 4.14 -3.02
N SER A 120 -9.97 5.45 -3.05
CA SER A 120 -10.74 6.21 -4.04
C SER A 120 -9.87 7.27 -4.71
N TYR A 121 -10.18 7.55 -5.97
CA TYR A 121 -9.54 8.66 -6.71
C TYR A 121 -10.63 9.51 -7.33
N LYS A 122 -10.56 10.81 -7.07
CA LYS A 122 -11.46 11.82 -7.61
C LYS A 122 -10.83 13.20 -7.50
N ASP A 123 -11.09 14.08 -8.46
CA ASP A 123 -10.60 15.48 -8.47
C ASP A 123 -9.09 15.60 -8.23
N ASN A 124 -8.31 14.67 -8.83
CA ASN A 124 -6.86 14.57 -8.67
C ASN A 124 -6.40 14.25 -7.24
N ILE A 125 -7.27 13.69 -6.41
CA ILE A 125 -6.95 13.27 -5.05
C ILE A 125 -7.17 11.76 -4.92
N LEU A 126 -6.10 11.04 -4.59
CA LEU A 126 -6.17 9.65 -4.13
C LEU A 126 -6.40 9.67 -2.63
N THR A 127 -7.41 8.96 -2.17
CA THR A 127 -7.80 8.89 -0.75
C THR A 127 -7.83 7.43 -0.31
N LEU A 128 -6.99 7.08 0.66
CA LEU A 128 -7.10 5.85 1.44
C LEU A 128 -7.98 6.15 2.67
N ASN A 129 -9.04 5.39 2.83
CA ASN A 129 -9.94 5.49 3.98
C ASN A 129 -9.92 4.16 4.74
N LEU A 130 -9.56 4.22 6.02
CA LEU A 130 -9.42 3.06 6.89
C LEU A 130 -10.69 2.72 7.67
N GLY A 131 -11.74 3.57 7.56
CA GLY A 131 -12.97 3.37 8.31
C GLY A 131 -12.72 3.19 9.80
N VAL A 132 -13.31 2.17 10.38
CA VAL A 132 -13.15 1.83 11.81
C VAL A 132 -11.84 1.13 12.14
N TYR A 133 -11.15 0.59 11.15
CA TYR A 133 -9.91 -0.18 11.34
C TYR A 133 -8.65 0.68 11.47
N GLY A 134 -8.79 1.99 11.42
CA GLY A 134 -7.67 2.93 11.52
C GLY A 134 -7.30 3.35 12.93
N SER A 135 -7.89 2.78 13.98
CA SER A 135 -7.63 3.15 15.38
C SER A 135 -7.75 4.67 15.61
N GLY A 136 -8.85 5.26 15.13
CA GLY A 136 -9.09 6.71 15.18
C GLY A 136 -8.43 7.51 14.05
N ARG A 137 -7.52 6.91 13.27
CA ARG A 137 -6.91 7.52 12.08
C ARG A 137 -7.79 7.17 10.86
N SER A 138 -8.41 8.14 10.25
CA SER A 138 -9.46 7.85 9.26
C SER A 138 -8.97 7.83 7.83
N THR A 139 -8.21 8.84 7.40
CA THR A 139 -7.89 9.01 5.98
C THR A 139 -6.48 9.52 5.73
N ARG A 140 -5.89 9.06 4.61
CA ARG A 140 -4.72 9.66 3.97
C ARG A 140 -5.07 10.13 2.57
N LYS A 141 -4.54 11.28 2.18
CA LYS A 141 -4.81 11.89 0.87
C LYS A 141 -3.52 12.26 0.18
N VAL A 142 -3.45 11.95 -1.10
CA VAL A 142 -2.34 12.31 -1.98
C VAL A 142 -2.91 13.00 -3.21
N ARG A 143 -2.36 14.18 -3.54
CA ARG A 143 -2.68 14.86 -4.80
C ARG A 143 -1.81 14.27 -5.91
N LEU A 144 -2.45 13.82 -6.98
CA LEU A 144 -1.82 13.27 -8.17
C LEU A 144 -2.24 14.11 -9.38
N GLU A 145 -1.34 14.32 -10.34
CA GLU A 145 -1.72 14.91 -11.63
C GLU A 145 -2.64 13.98 -12.41
N LYS A 146 -2.36 12.69 -12.34
CA LYS A 146 -3.12 11.60 -12.96
C LYS A 146 -2.93 10.32 -12.17
N LEU A 147 -3.87 9.39 -12.31
CA LEU A 147 -3.73 8.02 -11.83
C LEU A 147 -3.64 7.09 -13.04
N GLU A 148 -2.50 6.43 -13.20
CA GLU A 148 -2.21 5.54 -14.33
C GLU A 148 -1.95 4.10 -13.90
N HIS A 149 -1.39 3.90 -12.71
CA HIS A 149 -0.98 2.58 -12.24
C HIS A 149 -1.12 2.46 -10.73
N LEU A 150 -1.60 1.32 -10.27
CA LEU A 150 -1.57 0.90 -8.88
C LEU A 150 -0.98 -0.50 -8.80
N GLN A 151 -0.07 -0.71 -7.85
CA GLN A 151 0.35 -2.03 -7.40
C GLN A 151 0.12 -2.11 -5.90
N ILE A 152 -0.66 -3.08 -5.46
CA ILE A 152 -1.15 -3.19 -4.09
C ILE A 152 -0.75 -4.56 -3.56
N PHE A 153 -0.05 -4.57 -2.45
CA PHE A 153 0.22 -5.75 -1.66
C PHE A 153 -0.65 -5.70 -0.41
N ALA A 154 -1.45 -6.72 -0.22
CA ALA A 154 -2.27 -6.91 0.95
C ALA A 154 -1.88 -8.22 1.63
N ASP A 155 -1.63 -8.16 2.91
CA ASP A 155 -1.42 -9.30 3.78
C ASP A 155 -2.39 -9.20 4.96
N THR A 156 -2.46 -10.19 5.82
CA THR A 156 -3.38 -10.25 6.97
C THR A 156 -3.31 -9.00 7.85
N SER A 157 -2.16 -8.37 7.97
CA SER A 157 -1.93 -7.23 8.87
C SER A 157 -1.38 -5.99 8.20
N SER A 158 -1.24 -5.97 6.87
CA SER A 158 -0.62 -4.85 6.17
C SER A 158 -1.28 -4.54 4.82
N LEU A 159 -1.13 -3.29 4.41
CA LEU A 159 -1.42 -2.79 3.07
C LEU A 159 -0.26 -1.91 2.61
N GLU A 160 0.30 -2.21 1.45
CA GLU A 160 1.29 -1.37 0.80
C GLU A 160 0.83 -1.05 -0.63
N ILE A 161 0.66 0.23 -0.92
CA ILE A 161 0.08 0.73 -2.17
C ILE A 161 1.11 1.58 -2.90
N PHE A 162 1.57 1.10 -4.03
CA PHE A 162 2.49 1.79 -4.92
C PHE A 162 1.71 2.45 -6.05
N VAL A 163 1.87 3.75 -6.19
CA VAL A 163 1.11 4.58 -7.13
C VAL A 163 2.02 5.04 -8.25
N ASN A 164 1.54 4.94 -9.50
CA ASN A 164 2.23 5.40 -10.70
C ASN A 164 3.69 4.93 -10.76
N HIS A 165 3.88 3.60 -10.63
CA HIS A 165 5.21 2.98 -10.63
C HIS A 165 6.14 3.58 -9.56
N GLY A 166 5.64 3.72 -8.34
CA GLY A 166 6.43 4.14 -7.19
C GLY A 166 6.65 5.65 -7.02
N GLU A 167 5.95 6.51 -7.78
CA GLU A 167 6.01 7.96 -7.55
C GLU A 167 5.50 8.37 -6.16
N GLU A 168 4.50 7.66 -5.65
CA GLU A 168 3.99 7.80 -4.29
C GLU A 168 3.74 6.41 -3.70
N VAL A 169 3.92 6.27 -2.40
CA VAL A 169 3.65 5.05 -1.65
C VAL A 169 2.81 5.36 -0.42
N LEU A 170 1.83 4.52 -0.14
CA LEU A 170 1.03 4.55 1.08
C LEU A 170 1.17 3.19 1.76
N GLN A 171 1.74 3.17 2.95
CA GLN A 171 1.87 1.99 3.76
C GLN A 171 0.96 2.11 4.98
N GLN A 172 0.31 1.01 5.36
CA GLN A 172 -0.63 0.98 6.46
C GLN A 172 -0.62 -0.38 7.16
N GLU A 173 -0.43 -0.38 8.46
CA GLU A 173 -0.75 -1.52 9.31
C GLU A 173 -2.27 -1.65 9.44
N SER A 174 -2.81 -2.80 9.09
CA SER A 174 -4.24 -3.05 9.07
C SER A 174 -4.52 -4.54 9.22
N THR A 175 -4.80 -4.97 10.45
CA THR A 175 -5.06 -6.36 10.76
C THR A 175 -6.51 -6.73 10.46
N ILE A 176 -6.70 -7.87 9.78
CA ILE A 176 -8.01 -8.49 9.61
C ILE A 176 -8.27 -9.31 10.87
N ILE A 177 -9.38 -9.02 11.53
CA ILE A 177 -9.91 -9.92 12.56
C ILE A 177 -10.63 -11.02 11.79
N MET A 178 -10.00 -12.19 11.68
CA MET A 178 -10.71 -13.37 11.18
C MET A 178 -11.63 -13.84 12.30
N GLU A 179 -12.94 -13.63 12.15
CA GLU A 179 -13.91 -14.32 12.98
C GLU A 179 -13.78 -15.80 12.66
N ASP A 180 -13.60 -16.63 13.69
CA ASP A 180 -13.52 -18.10 13.55
C ASP A 180 -14.76 -18.61 12.78
N TYR A 181 -14.53 -19.23 11.63
CA TYR A 181 -15.54 -20.00 10.90
C TYR A 181 -15.65 -21.41 11.44
#